data_eae0db46c556e032226bc634ab3fd908
#
_entry.id   eae0db46c556e032226bc634ab3fd908
#
_cell.length_a   1.000
_cell.length_b   1.000
_cell.length_c   1.000
_cell.angle_alpha   90.00
_cell.angle_beta   90.00
_cell.angle_gamma   90.00
#
_symmetry.space_group_name_H-M   'P 1'
#
loop_
_entity.id
_entity.type
_entity.pdbx_description
1 polymer ?
#
loop_
_entity_poly.entity_id
_entity_poly.type
_entity_poly.pdbx_seq_one_letter_code
_entity_poly.pdbx_strand_id
1 'polypeptide(L)'
;MTFDEALPVIFMVLMGISMLVYVISDGYDLGVGMLMHRATPAEKDVMIASIGPFWDANETWLVLGVGILLVAFPKAHGLVLTELYLPVMLMLIGLILRGVAFDFRVKAKAARKPMWDRLFFAGSTLASATQGWMLGRYISGFGEGWNYPLFAAAIAVALPMAYVLLGATWLIMKTDGELQERDRKSVV
;
A
#
# COMPACT_ATOMS: atom_id res chain seq x y z
N MET A 1 -33.49 -16.23 -4.91
CA MET A 1 -32.45 -15.95 -3.90
C MET A 1 -33.12 -15.20 -2.77
N THR A 2 -33.20 -15.78 -1.61
CA THR A 2 -33.73 -15.14 -0.41
C THR A 2 -32.75 -14.05 0.06
N PHE A 3 -33.19 -13.14 0.93
CA PHE A 3 -32.32 -12.10 1.48
C PHE A 3 -31.10 -12.71 2.21
N ASP A 4 -31.33 -13.78 2.97
CA ASP A 4 -30.26 -14.46 3.72
C ASP A 4 -29.22 -15.13 2.81
N GLU A 5 -29.62 -15.63 1.64
CA GLU A 5 -28.69 -16.15 0.64
C GLU A 5 -27.90 -15.07 -0.07
N ALA A 6 -28.45 -13.86 -0.18
CA ALA A 6 -27.80 -12.72 -0.80
C ALA A 6 -26.75 -12.04 0.10
N LEU A 7 -26.95 -12.08 1.42
CA LEU A 7 -26.11 -11.38 2.39
C LEU A 7 -24.61 -11.71 2.26
N PRO A 8 -24.17 -12.96 2.21
CA PRO A 8 -22.75 -13.28 2.05
C PRO A 8 -22.15 -12.74 0.75
N VAL A 9 -22.93 -12.75 -0.34
CA VAL A 9 -22.49 -12.22 -1.63
C VAL A 9 -22.33 -10.71 -1.56
N ILE A 10 -23.28 -10.01 -0.93
CA ILE A 10 -23.22 -8.55 -0.74
C ILE A 10 -21.96 -8.17 0.06
N PHE A 11 -21.71 -8.83 1.19
CA PHE A 11 -20.53 -8.55 2.01
C PHE A 11 -19.22 -8.90 1.28
N MET A 12 -19.19 -9.97 0.49
CA MET A 12 -18.04 -10.31 -0.32
C MET A 12 -17.74 -9.23 -1.38
N VAL A 13 -18.78 -8.72 -2.05
CA VAL A 13 -18.63 -7.62 -3.03
C VAL A 13 -18.18 -6.33 -2.37
N LEU A 14 -18.77 -5.97 -1.22
CA LEU A 14 -18.36 -4.78 -0.46
C LEU A 14 -16.90 -4.88 0.01
N MET A 15 -16.48 -6.05 0.51
CA MET A 15 -15.10 -6.30 0.88
C MET A 15 -14.17 -6.17 -0.34
N GLY A 16 -14.53 -6.76 -1.48
CA GLY A 16 -13.77 -6.67 -2.72
C GLY A 16 -13.62 -5.24 -3.21
N ILE A 17 -14.70 -4.46 -3.20
CA ILE A 17 -14.67 -3.02 -3.56
C ILE A 17 -13.76 -2.26 -2.59
N SER A 18 -13.89 -2.49 -1.28
CA SER A 18 -13.07 -1.84 -0.27
C SER A 18 -11.57 -2.11 -0.50
N MET A 19 -11.20 -3.36 -0.74
CA MET A 19 -9.81 -3.74 -1.02
C MET A 19 -9.31 -3.18 -2.35
N LEU A 20 -10.16 -3.11 -3.38
CA LEU A 20 -9.80 -2.51 -4.67
C LEU A 20 -9.52 -1.00 -4.53
N VAL A 21 -10.39 -0.28 -3.81
CA VAL A 21 -10.20 1.15 -3.54
C VAL A 21 -8.93 1.36 -2.72
N TYR A 22 -8.68 0.53 -1.70
CA TYR A 22 -7.44 0.57 -0.93
C TYR A 22 -6.20 0.42 -1.82
N VAL A 23 -6.14 -0.64 -2.62
CA VAL A 23 -4.99 -0.92 -3.50
C VAL A 23 -4.72 0.21 -4.48
N ILE A 24 -5.75 0.87 -4.99
CA ILE A 24 -5.60 2.00 -5.91
C ILE A 24 -5.18 3.26 -5.14
N SER A 25 -5.92 3.66 -4.12
CA SER A 25 -5.74 4.94 -3.44
C SER A 25 -4.48 4.94 -2.55
N ASP A 26 -4.30 3.94 -1.69
CA ASP A 26 -3.08 3.82 -0.90
C ASP A 26 -1.87 3.40 -1.76
N GLY A 27 -2.11 2.71 -2.87
CA GLY A 27 -1.09 2.40 -3.87
C GLY A 27 -0.42 3.64 -4.46
N TYR A 28 -1.16 4.75 -4.70
CA TYR A 28 -0.57 6.03 -5.06
C TYR A 28 0.38 6.53 -3.98
N ASP A 29 -0.05 6.50 -2.73
CA ASP A 29 0.70 7.03 -1.61
C ASP A 29 1.98 6.24 -1.34
N LEU A 30 1.89 4.90 -1.39
CA LEU A 30 3.02 3.99 -1.28
C LEU A 30 4.00 4.20 -2.44
N GLY A 31 3.49 4.37 -3.66
CA GLY A 31 4.27 4.66 -4.86
C GLY A 31 5.01 5.98 -4.77
N VAL A 32 4.35 7.05 -4.35
CA VAL A 32 4.98 8.35 -4.08
C VAL A 32 6.07 8.21 -3.04
N GLY A 33 5.82 7.46 -1.95
CA GLY A 33 6.80 7.18 -0.91
C GLY A 33 8.07 6.51 -1.44
N MET A 34 7.93 5.55 -2.34
CA MET A 34 9.05 4.87 -2.97
C MET A 34 9.80 5.74 -3.98
N LEU A 35 9.12 6.65 -4.68
CA LEU A 35 9.75 7.59 -5.63
C LEU A 35 10.57 8.68 -4.94
N MET A 36 10.26 9.01 -3.67
CA MET A 36 10.93 10.09 -2.94
C MET A 36 12.45 9.93 -2.84
N HIS A 37 13.00 8.71 -2.86
CA HIS A 37 14.43 8.52 -2.69
C HIS A 37 15.27 9.16 -3.84
N ARG A 38 14.67 9.34 -5.02
CA ARG A 38 15.29 9.96 -6.20
C ARG A 38 15.03 11.46 -6.35
N ALA A 39 14.24 12.05 -5.45
CA ALA A 39 13.80 13.43 -5.52
C ALA A 39 14.73 14.38 -4.75
N THR A 40 14.82 15.60 -5.23
CA THR A 40 15.49 16.72 -4.51
C THR A 40 14.67 17.13 -3.28
N PRO A 41 15.25 17.84 -2.29
CA PRO A 41 14.51 18.30 -1.12
C PRO A 41 13.24 19.12 -1.44
N ALA A 42 13.30 19.97 -2.45
CA ALA A 42 12.17 20.80 -2.89
C ALA A 42 11.07 19.93 -3.53
N GLU A 43 11.44 18.99 -4.40
CA GLU A 43 10.49 18.04 -5.01
C GLU A 43 9.81 17.17 -3.96
N LYS A 44 10.55 16.70 -2.95
CA LYS A 44 9.97 15.91 -1.83
C LYS A 44 8.90 16.67 -1.07
N ASP A 45 9.07 17.97 -0.89
CA ASP A 45 8.05 18.80 -0.24
C ASP A 45 6.77 18.88 -1.09
N VAL A 46 6.89 18.96 -2.42
CA VAL A 46 5.76 18.92 -3.36
C VAL A 46 5.10 17.55 -3.36
N MET A 47 5.89 16.46 -3.41
CA MET A 47 5.39 15.07 -3.39
C MET A 47 4.57 14.80 -2.12
N ILE A 48 5.07 15.15 -0.95
CA ILE A 48 4.36 15.01 0.34
C ILE A 48 3.08 15.86 0.35
N ALA A 49 3.13 17.10 -0.15
CA ALA A 49 1.95 17.96 -0.22
C ALA A 49 0.86 17.38 -1.14
N SER A 50 1.23 16.65 -2.20
CA SER A 50 0.29 16.07 -3.16
C SER A 50 -0.59 14.96 -2.59
N ILE A 51 -0.08 14.19 -1.60
CA ILE A 51 -0.80 13.09 -0.95
C ILE A 51 -1.38 13.49 0.42
N GLY A 52 -0.88 14.59 1.01
CA GLY A 52 -1.21 15.03 2.36
C GLY A 52 -2.69 15.05 2.73
N PRO A 53 -3.59 15.56 1.87
CA PRO A 53 -5.02 15.62 2.19
C PRO A 53 -5.75 14.27 2.22
N PHE A 54 -5.15 13.20 1.66
CA PHE A 54 -5.89 11.97 1.36
C PHE A 54 -5.30 10.71 1.99
N TRP A 55 -4.02 10.66 2.31
CA TRP A 55 -3.29 9.43 2.70
C TRP A 55 -3.92 8.68 3.87
N ASP A 56 -4.38 9.37 4.91
CA ASP A 56 -5.02 8.77 6.08
C ASP A 56 -6.40 8.17 5.72
N ALA A 57 -7.18 8.90 4.92
CA ALA A 57 -8.46 8.40 4.42
C ALA A 57 -8.30 7.18 3.50
N ASN A 58 -7.21 7.11 2.74
CA ASN A 58 -6.91 5.98 1.86
C ASN A 58 -6.65 4.68 2.65
N GLU A 59 -5.96 4.77 3.79
CA GLU A 59 -5.74 3.60 4.67
C GLU A 59 -7.03 3.06 5.30
N THR A 60 -8.06 3.89 5.48
CA THR A 60 -9.33 3.44 6.10
C THR A 60 -10.05 2.37 5.29
N TRP A 61 -9.83 2.30 3.99
CA TRP A 61 -10.40 1.25 3.14
C TRP A 61 -9.85 -0.13 3.48
N LEU A 62 -8.58 -0.25 3.90
CA LEU A 62 -8.02 -1.50 4.41
C LEU A 62 -8.74 -1.91 5.70
N VAL A 63 -8.94 -0.97 6.61
CA VAL A 63 -9.63 -1.22 7.88
C VAL A 63 -11.06 -1.71 7.64
N LEU A 64 -11.77 -1.10 6.68
CA LEU A 64 -13.11 -1.53 6.29
C LEU A 64 -13.10 -2.96 5.71
N GLY A 65 -12.19 -3.26 4.79
CA GLY A 65 -12.10 -4.60 4.18
C GLY A 65 -11.79 -5.69 5.19
N VAL A 66 -10.82 -5.45 6.09
CA VAL A 66 -10.47 -6.38 7.17
C VAL A 66 -11.60 -6.49 8.20
N GLY A 67 -12.30 -5.39 8.52
CA GLY A 67 -13.46 -5.38 9.39
C GLY A 67 -14.61 -6.25 8.83
N ILE A 68 -14.89 -6.14 7.53
CA ILE A 68 -15.89 -7.01 6.86
C ILE A 68 -15.44 -8.47 6.91
N LEU A 69 -14.16 -8.76 6.64
CA LEU A 69 -13.62 -10.12 6.73
C LEU A 69 -13.81 -10.71 8.13
N LEU A 70 -13.54 -9.93 9.17
CA LEU A 70 -13.67 -10.35 10.57
C LEU A 70 -15.13 -10.65 10.94
N VAL A 71 -16.06 -9.75 10.57
CA VAL A 71 -17.47 -9.82 11.02
C VAL A 71 -18.29 -10.78 10.16
N ALA A 72 -18.17 -10.67 8.83
CA ALA A 72 -18.98 -11.46 7.89
C ALA A 72 -18.38 -12.85 7.60
N PHE A 73 -17.05 -13.00 7.69
CA PHE A 73 -16.35 -14.24 7.35
C PHE A 73 -15.33 -14.68 8.41
N PRO A 74 -15.75 -14.92 9.68
CA PRO A 74 -14.84 -15.17 10.79
C PRO A 74 -13.95 -16.41 10.61
N LYS A 75 -14.46 -17.46 9.95
CA LYS A 75 -13.67 -18.66 9.63
C LYS A 75 -12.55 -18.36 8.63
N ALA A 76 -12.87 -17.61 7.57
CA ALA A 76 -11.89 -17.21 6.58
C ALA A 76 -10.85 -16.24 7.18
N HIS A 77 -11.30 -15.30 8.02
CA HIS A 77 -10.43 -14.41 8.78
C HIS A 77 -9.42 -15.19 9.63
N GLY A 78 -9.86 -16.17 10.41
CA GLY A 78 -8.97 -16.98 11.24
C GLY A 78 -7.93 -17.74 10.40
N LEU A 79 -8.34 -18.36 9.31
CA LEU A 79 -7.44 -19.10 8.41
C LEU A 79 -6.40 -18.15 7.77
N VAL A 80 -6.85 -17.05 7.17
CA VAL A 80 -5.99 -16.10 6.48
C VAL A 80 -4.97 -15.47 7.43
N LEU A 81 -5.40 -15.04 8.63
CA LEU A 81 -4.48 -14.45 9.59
C LEU A 81 -3.52 -15.45 10.22
N THR A 82 -3.91 -16.72 10.37
CA THR A 82 -2.98 -17.75 10.84
C THR A 82 -1.87 -17.99 9.84
N GLU A 83 -2.20 -18.08 8.55
CA GLU A 83 -1.22 -18.29 7.49
C GLU A 83 -0.35 -17.07 7.19
N LEU A 84 -0.90 -15.88 7.38
CA LEU A 84 -0.26 -14.61 7.01
C LEU A 84 0.14 -13.73 8.20
N TYR A 85 0.17 -14.27 9.45
CA TYR A 85 0.41 -13.43 10.64
C TYR A 85 1.71 -12.62 10.56
N LEU A 86 2.80 -13.23 10.07
CA LEU A 86 4.09 -12.57 9.98
C LEU A 86 4.12 -11.45 8.93
N PRO A 87 3.71 -11.68 7.66
CA PRO A 87 3.65 -10.60 6.69
C PRO A 87 2.62 -9.52 7.04
N VAL A 88 1.50 -9.85 7.70
CA VAL A 88 0.55 -8.84 8.22
C VAL A 88 1.22 -7.98 9.27
N MET A 89 1.94 -8.56 10.23
CA MET A 89 2.69 -7.81 11.24
C MET A 89 3.72 -6.87 10.60
N LEU A 90 4.48 -7.35 9.61
CA LEU A 90 5.47 -6.55 8.90
C LEU A 90 4.82 -5.42 8.08
N MET A 91 3.65 -5.68 7.45
CA MET A 91 2.87 -4.66 6.77
C MET A 91 2.44 -3.55 7.74
N LEU A 92 1.90 -3.91 8.90
CA LEU A 92 1.48 -2.93 9.91
C LEU A 92 2.66 -2.10 10.42
N ILE A 93 3.82 -2.71 10.63
CA ILE A 93 5.06 -1.98 10.97
C ILE A 93 5.41 -0.99 9.85
N GLY A 94 5.32 -1.41 8.59
CA GLY A 94 5.56 -0.55 7.43
C GLY A 94 4.61 0.65 7.38
N LEU A 95 3.31 0.42 7.59
CA LEU A 95 2.29 1.47 7.61
C LEU A 95 2.49 2.44 8.79
N ILE A 96 2.80 1.93 10.00
CA ILE A 96 3.12 2.77 11.17
C ILE A 96 4.36 3.62 10.89
N LEU A 97 5.44 3.04 10.37
CA LEU A 97 6.66 3.78 10.03
C LEU A 97 6.38 4.88 9.01
N ARG A 98 5.55 4.58 7.99
CA ARG A 98 5.14 5.54 6.96
C ARG A 98 4.35 6.69 7.59
N GLY A 99 3.29 6.39 8.35
CA GLY A 99 2.43 7.40 8.98
C GLY A 99 3.20 8.31 9.94
N VAL A 100 4.01 7.71 10.84
CA VAL A 100 4.87 8.47 11.75
C VAL A 100 5.86 9.35 10.98
N ALA A 101 6.51 8.80 9.93
CA ALA A 101 7.46 9.55 9.14
C ALA A 101 6.80 10.72 8.42
N PHE A 102 5.59 10.55 7.88
CA PHE A 102 4.82 11.59 7.22
C PHE A 102 4.55 12.77 8.17
N ASP A 103 3.93 12.51 9.31
CA ASP A 103 3.54 13.54 10.29
C ASP A 103 4.72 14.30 10.88
N PHE A 104 5.79 13.57 11.24
CA PHE A 104 6.98 14.17 11.84
C PHE A 104 7.82 14.92 10.81
N ARG A 105 7.85 14.48 9.55
CA ARG A 105 8.57 15.17 8.47
C ARG A 105 8.05 16.59 8.25
N VAL A 106 6.74 16.77 8.24
CA VAL A 106 6.11 18.08 8.03
C VAL A 106 6.53 19.07 9.14
N LYS A 107 6.70 18.58 10.35
CA LYS A 107 7.08 19.39 11.54
C LYS A 107 8.59 19.47 11.76
N ALA A 108 9.38 18.70 11.01
CA ALA A 108 10.81 18.56 11.24
C ALA A 108 11.61 19.76 10.75
N LYS A 109 12.68 20.11 11.48
CA LYS A 109 13.70 21.04 10.99
C LYS A 109 14.40 20.46 9.76
N ALA A 110 14.87 21.31 8.85
CA ALA A 110 15.48 20.91 7.57
C ALA A 110 16.57 19.82 7.74
N ALA A 111 17.42 19.92 8.76
CA ALA A 111 18.48 18.94 9.04
C ALA A 111 17.96 17.52 9.36
N ARG A 112 16.71 17.37 9.82
CA ARG A 112 16.11 16.07 10.18
C ARG A 112 15.18 15.51 9.10
N LYS A 113 14.76 16.30 8.12
CA LYS A 113 13.91 15.85 7.02
C LYS A 113 14.45 14.60 6.29
N PRO A 114 15.79 14.50 5.98
CA PRO A 114 16.30 13.31 5.28
C PRO A 114 16.14 11.99 6.05
N MET A 115 16.13 12.03 7.38
CA MET A 115 15.86 10.83 8.18
C MET A 115 14.41 10.38 8.01
N TRP A 116 13.45 11.29 8.08
CA TRP A 116 12.03 11.00 7.89
C TRP A 116 11.72 10.56 6.46
N ASP A 117 12.40 11.15 5.45
CA ASP A 117 12.29 10.71 4.05
C ASP A 117 12.69 9.25 3.88
N ARG A 118 13.78 8.81 4.55
CA ARG A 118 14.23 7.41 4.51
C ARG A 118 13.26 6.46 5.22
N LEU A 119 12.70 6.88 6.36
CA LEU A 119 11.70 6.10 7.09
C LEU A 119 10.40 5.97 6.29
N PHE A 120 9.98 7.05 5.62
CA PHE A 120 8.80 7.04 4.75
C PHE A 120 9.00 6.09 3.56
N PHE A 121 10.15 6.16 2.89
CA PHE A 121 10.54 5.22 1.83
C PHE A 121 10.57 3.78 2.32
N ALA A 122 11.23 3.52 3.44
CA ALA A 122 11.37 2.15 3.99
C ALA A 122 10.01 1.57 4.40
N GLY A 123 9.16 2.36 5.07
CA GLY A 123 7.81 1.97 5.46
C GLY A 123 6.93 1.66 4.25
N SER A 124 6.95 2.52 3.23
CA SER A 124 6.20 2.32 1.99
C SER A 124 6.66 1.07 1.23
N THR A 125 7.97 0.84 1.15
CA THR A 125 8.55 -0.34 0.50
C THR A 125 8.20 -1.63 1.26
N LEU A 126 8.33 -1.61 2.59
CA LEU A 126 8.00 -2.76 3.44
C LEU A 126 6.52 -3.12 3.33
N ALA A 127 5.63 -2.14 3.44
CA ALA A 127 4.18 -2.35 3.31
C ALA A 127 3.82 -2.94 1.94
N SER A 128 4.34 -2.36 0.86
CA SER A 128 4.08 -2.83 -0.51
C SER A 128 4.59 -4.25 -0.75
N ALA A 129 5.82 -4.55 -0.31
CA ALA A 129 6.43 -5.86 -0.51
C ALA A 129 5.70 -6.96 0.27
N THR A 130 5.29 -6.66 1.51
CA THR A 130 4.53 -7.61 2.34
C THR A 130 3.12 -7.83 1.79
N GLN A 131 2.46 -6.81 1.26
CA GLN A 131 1.19 -6.96 0.53
C GLN A 131 1.34 -7.89 -0.68
N GLY A 132 2.39 -7.69 -1.47
CA GLY A 132 2.69 -8.56 -2.61
C GLY A 132 2.95 -10.00 -2.19
N TRP A 133 3.70 -10.21 -1.12
CA TRP A 133 3.91 -11.55 -0.56
C TRP A 133 2.60 -12.20 -0.14
N MET A 134 1.75 -11.48 0.61
CA MET A 134 0.44 -11.97 1.06
C MET A 134 -0.46 -12.34 -0.12
N LEU A 135 -0.50 -11.49 -1.15
CA LEU A 135 -1.26 -11.75 -2.36
C LEU A 135 -0.77 -13.02 -3.07
N GLY A 136 0.53 -13.19 -3.22
CA GLY A 136 1.12 -14.38 -3.83
C GLY A 136 0.82 -15.66 -3.05
N ARG A 137 0.90 -15.62 -1.72
CA ARG A 137 0.53 -16.76 -0.85
C ARG A 137 -0.95 -17.07 -0.92
N TYR A 138 -1.80 -16.05 -0.96
CA TYR A 138 -3.25 -16.21 -1.07
C TYR A 138 -3.64 -16.84 -2.42
N ILE A 139 -3.11 -16.33 -3.54
CA ILE A 139 -3.38 -16.88 -4.88
C ILE A 139 -2.96 -18.34 -4.98
N SER A 140 -1.85 -18.70 -4.34
CA SER A 140 -1.33 -20.07 -4.35
C SER A 140 -2.04 -21.01 -3.35
N GLY A 141 -3.11 -20.54 -2.68
CA GLY A 141 -3.88 -21.34 -1.72
C GLY A 141 -3.06 -21.83 -0.54
N PHE A 142 -2.03 -21.08 -0.13
CA PHE A 142 -1.10 -21.42 0.95
C PHE A 142 -0.37 -22.76 0.74
N GLY A 143 -0.20 -23.16 -0.53
CA GLY A 143 0.41 -24.43 -0.89
C GLY A 143 1.80 -24.64 -0.29
N GLU A 144 2.16 -25.92 -0.08
CA GLU A 144 3.48 -26.34 0.40
C GLU A 144 4.43 -26.66 -0.77
N GLY A 145 5.73 -26.48 -0.54
CA GLY A 145 6.74 -26.67 -1.57
C GLY A 145 7.44 -25.36 -1.98
N TRP A 146 8.65 -25.45 -2.50
CA TRP A 146 9.51 -24.29 -2.78
C TRP A 146 9.02 -23.34 -3.87
N ASN A 147 8.20 -23.81 -4.80
CA ASN A 147 7.62 -23.04 -5.89
C ASN A 147 6.61 -21.98 -5.42
N TYR A 148 5.86 -22.25 -4.36
CA TYR A 148 4.86 -21.33 -3.83
C TYR A 148 5.46 -20.08 -3.18
N PRO A 149 6.45 -20.17 -2.27
CA PRO A 149 7.12 -18.97 -1.76
C PRO A 149 7.93 -18.25 -2.85
N LEU A 150 8.46 -18.94 -3.85
CA LEU A 150 9.12 -18.28 -5.00
C LEU A 150 8.13 -17.43 -5.79
N PHE A 151 6.93 -17.95 -6.06
CA PHE A 151 5.85 -17.18 -6.68
C PHE A 151 5.46 -15.97 -5.81
N ALA A 152 5.28 -16.16 -4.50
CA ALA A 152 4.97 -15.08 -3.58
C ALA A 152 6.08 -14.01 -3.56
N ALA A 153 7.36 -14.41 -3.62
CA ALA A 153 8.47 -13.48 -3.72
C ALA A 153 8.46 -12.67 -5.03
N ALA A 154 8.10 -13.31 -6.15
CA ALA A 154 7.94 -12.60 -7.42
C ALA A 154 6.83 -11.53 -7.36
N ILE A 155 5.69 -11.85 -6.75
CA ILE A 155 4.61 -10.88 -6.53
C ILE A 155 5.03 -9.79 -5.51
N ALA A 156 5.82 -10.14 -4.48
CA ALA A 156 6.37 -9.18 -3.52
C ALA A 156 7.31 -8.14 -4.16
N VAL A 157 7.88 -8.44 -5.32
CA VAL A 157 8.66 -7.49 -6.13
C VAL A 157 7.76 -6.76 -7.14
N ALA A 158 6.84 -7.47 -7.80
CA ALA A 158 5.99 -6.92 -8.84
C ALA A 158 5.00 -5.86 -8.31
N LEU A 159 4.39 -6.09 -7.15
CA LEU A 159 3.40 -5.17 -6.58
C LEU A 159 3.99 -3.80 -6.19
N PRO A 160 5.15 -3.69 -5.52
CA PRO A 160 5.82 -2.40 -5.34
C PRO A 160 6.10 -1.66 -6.65
N MET A 161 6.48 -2.37 -7.72
CA MET A 161 6.68 -1.77 -9.04
C MET A 161 5.38 -1.21 -9.61
N ALA A 162 4.26 -1.93 -9.45
CA ALA A 162 2.94 -1.44 -9.84
C ALA A 162 2.55 -0.19 -9.04
N TYR A 163 2.83 -0.15 -7.73
CA TYR A 163 2.58 1.04 -6.91
C TYR A 163 3.49 2.22 -7.29
N VAL A 164 4.75 1.98 -7.64
CA VAL A 164 5.62 3.02 -8.20
C VAL A 164 5.03 3.61 -9.47
N LEU A 165 4.47 2.78 -10.35
CA LEU A 165 3.77 3.25 -11.56
C LEU A 165 2.54 4.10 -11.21
N LEU A 166 1.72 3.65 -10.26
CA LEU A 166 0.57 4.41 -9.76
C LEU A 166 1.00 5.76 -9.15
N GLY A 167 2.04 5.76 -8.31
CA GLY A 167 2.59 6.98 -7.72
C GLY A 167 3.13 7.95 -8.77
N ALA A 168 3.82 7.45 -9.79
CA ALA A 168 4.31 8.28 -10.90
C ALA A 168 3.15 8.92 -11.67
N THR A 169 2.10 8.14 -11.99
CA THR A 169 0.91 8.68 -12.67
C THR A 169 0.18 9.71 -11.81
N TRP A 170 0.10 9.49 -10.49
CA TRP A 170 -0.45 10.47 -9.56
C TRP A 170 0.33 11.79 -9.60
N LEU A 171 1.66 11.72 -9.53
CA LEU A 171 2.51 12.93 -9.58
C LEU A 171 2.38 13.65 -10.92
N ILE A 172 2.29 12.94 -12.05
CA ILE A 172 2.03 13.57 -13.37
C ILE A 172 0.72 14.37 -13.37
N MET A 173 -0.31 13.89 -12.68
CA MET A 173 -1.61 14.58 -12.60
C MET A 173 -1.63 15.76 -11.61
N LYS A 174 -0.78 15.72 -10.59
CA LYS A 174 -0.83 16.65 -9.44
C LYS A 174 0.31 17.65 -9.38
N THR A 175 1.31 17.51 -10.24
CA THR A 175 2.49 18.38 -10.25
C THR A 175 2.73 18.97 -11.64
N ASP A 176 3.45 20.08 -11.70
CA ASP A 176 3.84 20.79 -12.93
C ASP A 176 5.36 20.91 -13.04
N GLY A 177 5.86 21.23 -14.23
CA GLY A 177 7.27 21.54 -14.48
C GLY A 177 8.20 20.32 -14.52
N GLU A 178 9.42 20.47 -14.01
CA GLU A 178 10.48 19.46 -14.10
C GLU A 178 10.14 18.14 -13.40
N LEU A 179 9.42 18.19 -12.29
CA LEU A 179 8.98 17.00 -11.56
C LEU A 179 8.02 16.16 -12.42
N GLN A 180 7.04 16.80 -13.04
CA GLN A 180 6.09 16.13 -13.94
C GLN A 180 6.80 15.48 -15.14
N GLU A 181 7.74 16.20 -15.77
CA GLU A 181 8.53 15.72 -16.90
C GLU A 181 9.38 14.49 -16.54
N ARG A 182 9.97 14.47 -15.36
CA ARG A 182 10.77 13.35 -14.88
C ARG A 182 9.89 12.11 -14.63
N ASP A 183 8.76 12.28 -13.97
CA ASP A 183 7.86 11.19 -13.64
C ASP A 183 7.18 10.64 -14.90
N ARG A 184 6.89 11.47 -15.89
CA ARG A 184 6.46 11.06 -17.22
C ARG A 184 7.44 10.11 -17.92
N LYS A 185 8.76 10.39 -17.82
CA LYS A 185 9.80 9.51 -18.36
C LYS A 185 9.93 8.18 -17.61
N SER A 186 9.41 8.07 -16.41
CA SER A 186 9.41 6.84 -15.62
C SER A 186 8.26 5.89 -15.98
N VAL A 187 7.26 6.38 -16.70
CA VAL A 187 6.04 5.65 -17.11
C VAL A 187 6.14 5.14 -18.56
N VAL A 188 7.01 5.72 -19.37
CA VAL A 188 7.28 5.33 -20.79
C VAL A 188 8.49 4.41 -20.84
#